data_4b7db7bd12d33ea01101df9f87df2357
#
_entry.id   4b7db7bd12d33ea01101df9f87df2357
#
_cell.length_a   1.000
_cell.length_b   1.000
_cell.length_c   1.000
_cell.angle_alpha   90.00
_cell.angle_beta   90.00
_cell.angle_gamma   90.00
#
_symmetry.space_group_name_H-M   'P 1'
#
loop_
_entity.id
_entity.type
_entity.pdbx_description
1 polymer ?
#
loop_
_entity_poly.entity_id
_entity_poly.type
_entity_poly.pdbx_seq_one_letter_code
_entity_poly.pdbx_strand_id
1 'polypeptide(L)'
;MSRSHHKRLGMPRTWPLTRKTNIWAQKPNPSGHQLEMCMPLGIVLRDVLGIAHNMREAKRILHSRIVMVDGRIETDRARGVGIMDVLTVGDENYRCILDKNGKLRYRPIAKKAAGSKICRVMGKTTVKGGKTQVHLHDGRNILLDESPDYKTGDSLVISLPDQKVSSHLEMKKGSTAYLTGGSHIGEIAKIKDQE
;
A
#
# COMPACT_ATOMS: atom_id res chain seq x y z
N MET A 1 -12.07 -9.22 24.13
CA MET A 1 -11.32 -7.98 24.50
C MET A 1 -10.78 -7.35 23.25
N SER A 2 -11.12 -6.12 22.94
CA SER A 2 -10.54 -5.40 21.79
C SER A 2 -9.08 -5.08 22.10
N ARG A 3 -8.16 -5.64 21.33
CA ARG A 3 -6.73 -5.32 21.41
C ARG A 3 -6.48 -3.97 20.72
N SER A 4 -6.79 -2.87 21.37
CA SER A 4 -6.71 -1.51 20.81
C SER A 4 -5.28 -0.96 20.73
N HIS A 5 -4.33 -1.54 21.46
CA HIS A 5 -2.95 -1.07 21.53
C HIS A 5 -1.96 -2.10 20.99
N HIS A 6 -0.79 -1.61 20.58
CA HIS A 6 0.27 -2.42 19.99
C HIS A 6 1.61 -2.10 20.68
N LYS A 7 2.24 -3.13 21.22
CA LYS A 7 3.57 -2.97 21.81
C LYS A 7 4.61 -2.81 20.71
N ARG A 8 5.53 -1.86 20.88
CA ARG A 8 6.59 -1.58 19.90
C ARG A 8 7.50 -2.78 19.65
N LEU A 9 7.73 -3.63 20.65
CA LEU A 9 8.48 -4.88 20.48
C LEU A 9 7.77 -5.88 19.53
N GLY A 10 6.43 -5.87 19.52
CA GLY A 10 5.61 -6.72 18.65
C GLY A 10 5.35 -6.15 17.25
N MET A 11 5.93 -5.00 16.89
CA MET A 11 5.70 -4.40 15.58
C MET A 11 6.32 -5.24 14.45
N PRO A 12 5.75 -5.20 13.24
CA PRO A 12 6.28 -5.89 12.07
C PRO A 12 7.75 -5.55 11.80
N ARG A 13 8.49 -6.51 11.25
CA ARG A 13 9.89 -6.30 10.87
C ARG A 13 10.05 -5.32 9.71
N THR A 14 9.01 -5.15 8.91
CA THR A 14 8.95 -4.23 7.77
C THR A 14 8.94 -2.75 8.15
N TRP A 15 8.61 -2.42 9.41
CA TRP A 15 8.60 -1.03 9.86
C TRP A 15 10.02 -0.53 10.12
N PRO A 16 10.45 0.60 9.52
CA PRO A 16 11.79 1.17 9.68
C PRO A 16 11.95 1.93 11.02
N LEU A 17 11.49 1.33 12.11
CA LEU A 17 11.51 1.94 13.44
C LEU A 17 12.44 1.17 14.38
N THR A 18 13.07 1.89 15.30
CA THR A 18 13.83 1.30 16.41
C THR A 18 12.91 0.65 17.42
N ARG A 19 13.15 -0.62 17.80
CA ARG A 19 12.20 -1.39 18.63
C ARG A 19 12.22 -1.03 20.11
N LYS A 20 13.40 -0.68 20.66
CA LYS A 20 13.62 -0.56 22.10
C LYS A 20 13.53 0.87 22.65
N THR A 21 13.13 1.87 21.83
CA THR A 21 13.10 3.28 22.24
C THR A 21 11.84 3.66 23.02
N ASN A 22 10.72 3.07 22.71
CA ASN A 22 9.42 3.36 23.34
C ASN A 22 8.63 2.07 23.56
N ILE A 23 7.72 2.08 24.54
CA ILE A 23 6.89 0.92 24.89
C ILE A 23 5.81 0.67 23.84
N TRP A 24 5.20 1.71 23.30
CA TRP A 24 4.03 1.64 22.44
C TRP A 24 4.32 2.10 21.02
N ALA A 25 3.68 1.46 20.06
CA ALA A 25 3.53 1.93 18.68
C ALA A 25 2.06 2.10 18.36
N GLN A 26 1.73 3.01 17.47
CA GLN A 26 0.36 3.15 17.01
C GLN A 26 -0.06 1.91 16.23
N LYS A 27 -1.18 1.29 16.63
CA LYS A 27 -1.79 0.20 15.87
C LYS A 27 -2.52 0.78 14.67
N PRO A 28 -2.32 0.25 13.45
CA PRO A 28 -3.15 0.63 12.32
C PRO A 28 -4.58 0.09 12.50
N ASN A 29 -5.56 0.85 12.04
CA ASN A 29 -6.92 0.36 11.86
C ASN A 29 -6.96 -0.70 10.75
N PRO A 30 -7.98 -1.57 10.71
CA PRO A 30 -8.16 -2.50 9.59
C PRO A 30 -8.13 -1.73 8.27
N SER A 31 -7.21 -2.13 7.40
CA SER A 31 -7.05 -1.62 6.05
C SER A 31 -7.06 -2.80 5.08
N GLY A 32 -7.10 -2.54 3.79
CA GLY A 32 -7.02 -3.61 2.80
C GLY A 32 -5.68 -4.35 2.78
N HIS A 33 -4.63 -3.74 3.36
CA HIS A 33 -3.31 -4.35 3.46
C HIS A 33 -3.14 -5.17 4.73
N GLN A 34 -2.32 -6.23 4.63
CA GLN A 34 -1.85 -6.97 5.81
C GLN A 34 -0.99 -6.07 6.70
N LEU A 35 -0.99 -6.34 8.02
CA LEU A 35 -0.24 -5.55 9.00
C LEU A 35 1.25 -5.44 8.66
N GLU A 36 1.83 -6.48 8.11
CA GLU A 36 3.25 -6.51 7.71
C GLU A 36 3.55 -5.63 6.49
N MET A 37 2.56 -5.39 5.65
CA MET A 37 2.70 -4.64 4.40
C MET A 37 2.14 -3.21 4.47
N CYS A 38 1.78 -2.74 5.67
CA CYS A 38 1.30 -1.38 5.88
C CYS A 38 1.86 -0.76 7.16
N MET A 39 1.77 0.56 7.24
CA MET A 39 2.16 1.34 8.41
C MET A 39 1.12 2.43 8.67
N PRO A 40 0.78 2.73 9.95
CA PRO A 40 -0.20 3.76 10.25
C PRO A 40 0.30 5.15 9.86
N LEU A 41 -0.58 5.93 9.24
CA LEU A 41 -0.28 7.24 8.66
C LEU A 41 0.38 8.21 9.65
N GLY A 42 -0.04 8.20 10.93
CA GLY A 42 0.57 9.02 11.96
C GLY A 42 2.04 8.70 12.22
N ILE A 43 2.45 7.43 12.11
CA ILE A 43 3.86 7.01 12.20
C ILE A 43 4.61 7.43 10.94
N VAL A 44 3.99 7.29 9.77
CA VAL A 44 4.60 7.69 8.50
C VAL A 44 4.96 9.17 8.53
N LEU A 45 4.03 10.04 8.93
CA LEU A 45 4.25 11.49 8.98
C LEU A 45 5.30 11.90 10.03
N ARG A 46 5.33 11.21 11.18
CA ARG A 46 6.22 11.58 12.27
C ARG A 46 7.61 10.94 12.16
N ASP A 47 7.65 9.61 12.01
CA ASP A 47 8.91 8.86 12.19
C ASP A 47 9.62 8.58 10.86
N VAL A 48 8.91 8.57 9.73
CA VAL A 48 9.48 8.21 8.42
C VAL A 48 9.75 9.45 7.59
N LEU A 49 8.76 10.33 7.42
CA LEU A 49 8.89 11.56 6.65
C LEU A 49 9.43 12.74 7.48
N GLY A 50 9.26 12.71 8.82
CA GLY A 50 9.73 13.77 9.70
C GLY A 50 8.96 15.09 9.56
N ILE A 51 7.78 15.07 8.93
CA ILE A 51 6.94 16.26 8.71
C ILE A 51 6.31 16.75 10.03
N ALA A 52 6.08 15.82 10.96
CA ALA A 52 5.53 16.12 12.28
C ALA A 52 6.51 15.68 13.37
N HIS A 53 6.72 16.51 14.41
CA HIS A 53 7.56 16.16 15.56
C HIS A 53 6.84 15.26 16.57
N ASN A 54 5.53 15.38 16.68
CA ASN A 54 4.72 14.61 17.63
C ASN A 54 3.37 14.20 17.03
N MET A 55 2.66 13.27 17.72
CA MET A 55 1.36 12.77 17.24
C MET A 55 0.23 13.82 17.29
N ARG A 56 0.35 14.87 18.10
CA ARG A 56 -0.63 15.97 18.11
C ARG A 56 -0.50 16.81 16.85
N GLU A 57 0.72 17.07 16.45
CA GLU A 57 1.04 17.79 15.20
C GLU A 57 0.63 16.98 13.97
N ALA A 58 0.96 15.69 13.92
CA ALA A 58 0.49 14.79 12.86
C ALA A 58 -1.06 14.82 12.76
N LYS A 59 -1.76 14.82 13.90
CA LYS A 59 -3.22 14.94 13.91
C LYS A 59 -3.70 16.29 13.35
N ARG A 60 -3.03 17.41 13.67
CA ARG A 60 -3.37 18.73 13.12
C ARG A 60 -3.19 18.76 11.59
N ILE A 61 -2.07 18.22 11.09
CA ILE A 61 -1.77 18.11 9.65
C ILE A 61 -2.86 17.27 8.95
N LEU A 62 -3.31 16.17 9.54
CA LEU A 62 -4.39 15.37 8.99
C LEU A 62 -5.73 16.10 8.99
N HIS A 63 -6.04 16.84 10.05
CA HIS A 63 -7.28 17.61 10.13
C HIS A 63 -7.32 18.82 9.18
N SER A 64 -6.17 19.35 8.74
CA SER A 64 -6.12 20.38 7.70
C SER A 64 -6.44 19.84 6.29
N ARG A 65 -6.70 18.52 6.15
CA ARG A 65 -7.13 17.84 4.91
C ARG A 65 -6.17 17.97 3.73
N ILE A 66 -4.91 18.26 3.99
CA ILE A 66 -3.84 18.34 2.98
C ILE A 66 -3.20 16.97 2.68
N VAL A 67 -3.56 15.95 3.44
CA VAL A 67 -3.02 14.60 3.29
C VAL A 67 -4.04 13.73 2.56
N MET A 68 -3.58 13.09 1.49
CA MET A 68 -4.39 12.16 0.71
C MET A 68 -3.68 10.82 0.57
N VAL A 69 -4.44 9.75 0.63
CA VAL A 69 -3.99 8.39 0.32
C VAL A 69 -4.77 7.89 -0.89
N ASP A 70 -4.05 7.54 -1.95
CA ASP A 70 -4.64 7.12 -3.24
C ASP A 70 -5.71 8.11 -3.78
N GLY A 71 -5.44 9.42 -3.66
CA GLY A 71 -6.32 10.48 -4.11
C GLY A 71 -7.52 10.77 -3.21
N ARG A 72 -7.62 10.12 -2.03
CA ARG A 72 -8.69 10.38 -1.05
C ARG A 72 -8.12 11.06 0.18
N ILE A 73 -8.79 12.10 0.65
CA ILE A 73 -8.42 12.82 1.87
C ILE A 73 -8.59 11.89 3.06
N GLU A 74 -7.52 11.75 3.86
CA GLU A 74 -7.49 10.94 5.07
C GLU A 74 -7.24 11.81 6.29
N THR A 75 -8.07 11.65 7.30
CA THR A 75 -7.97 12.38 8.58
C THR A 75 -7.62 11.47 9.75
N ASP A 76 -7.72 10.15 9.55
CA ASP A 76 -7.41 9.17 10.59
C ASP A 76 -5.91 8.84 10.60
N ARG A 77 -5.25 9.16 11.72
CA ARG A 77 -3.84 8.85 11.97
C ARG A 77 -3.55 7.34 12.01
N ALA A 78 -4.56 6.51 12.28
CA ALA A 78 -4.45 5.06 12.36
C ALA A 78 -4.69 4.37 10.99
N ARG A 79 -5.05 5.13 9.94
CA ARG A 79 -5.17 4.59 8.59
C ARG A 79 -3.87 3.92 8.16
N GLY A 80 -3.95 2.64 7.78
CA GLY A 80 -2.80 1.91 7.22
C GLY A 80 -2.51 2.36 5.79
N VAL A 81 -1.26 2.74 5.54
CA VAL A 81 -0.75 3.04 4.18
C VAL A 81 0.23 1.92 3.83
N GLY A 82 -0.08 1.18 2.78
CA GLY A 82 0.62 -0.05 2.44
C GLY A 82 1.45 0.04 1.16
N ILE A 83 1.96 -1.12 0.76
CA ILE A 83 2.79 -1.26 -0.44
C ILE A 83 2.04 -0.77 -1.69
N MET A 84 2.75 -0.04 -2.54
CA MET A 84 2.26 0.62 -3.77
C MET A 84 1.26 1.76 -3.55
N ASP A 85 0.79 2.02 -2.31
CA ASP A 85 -0.06 3.18 -2.04
C ASP A 85 0.65 4.49 -2.38
N VAL A 86 -0.12 5.45 -2.85
CA VAL A 86 0.33 6.81 -3.12
C VAL A 86 -0.10 7.71 -1.96
N LEU A 87 0.87 8.26 -1.26
CA LEU A 87 0.66 9.24 -0.20
C LEU A 87 0.99 10.63 -0.73
N THR A 88 0.02 11.52 -0.71
CA THR A 88 0.21 12.95 -1.06
C THR A 88 0.13 13.79 0.21
N VAL A 89 1.11 14.66 0.43
CA VAL A 89 1.14 15.61 1.53
C VAL A 89 1.41 17.00 0.95
N GLY A 90 0.37 17.82 0.84
CA GLY A 90 0.46 19.09 0.12
C GLY A 90 0.81 18.87 -1.35
N ASP A 91 1.95 19.40 -1.79
CA ASP A 91 2.44 19.28 -3.18
C ASP A 91 3.33 18.06 -3.40
N GLU A 92 3.78 17.39 -2.35
CA GLU A 92 4.69 16.26 -2.41
C GLU A 92 3.93 14.94 -2.50
N ASN A 93 4.39 14.07 -3.39
CA ASN A 93 3.81 12.76 -3.61
C ASN A 93 4.85 11.69 -3.31
N TYR A 94 4.43 10.67 -2.58
CA TYR A 94 5.27 9.55 -2.17
C TYR A 94 4.62 8.23 -2.55
N ARG A 95 5.42 7.25 -2.94
CA ARG A 95 4.97 5.87 -3.12
C ARG A 95 5.59 4.98 -2.06
N CYS A 96 4.76 4.17 -1.43
CA CYS A 96 5.21 3.16 -0.48
C CYS A 96 5.80 1.97 -1.24
N ILE A 97 7.07 1.65 -0.98
CA ILE A 97 7.78 0.50 -1.53
C ILE A 97 8.54 -0.22 -0.44
N LEU A 98 9.02 -1.42 -0.73
CA LEU A 98 9.96 -2.15 0.12
C LEU A 98 11.39 -1.81 -0.28
N ASP A 99 12.26 -1.70 0.71
CA ASP A 99 13.71 -1.61 0.51
C ASP A 99 14.31 -3.02 0.43
N LYS A 100 15.55 -3.16 -0.01
CA LYS A 100 16.34 -4.42 -0.06
C LYS A 100 16.39 -5.14 1.28
N ASN A 101 16.22 -4.43 2.39
CA ASN A 101 16.13 -4.98 3.74
C ASN A 101 14.69 -5.36 4.15
N GLY A 102 13.74 -5.35 3.23
CA GLY A 102 12.32 -5.60 3.50
C GLY A 102 11.64 -4.54 4.37
N LYS A 103 12.18 -3.30 4.41
CA LYS A 103 11.57 -2.18 5.14
C LYS A 103 10.69 -1.35 4.23
N LEU A 104 9.54 -0.93 4.77
CA LEU A 104 8.66 0.01 4.07
C LEU A 104 9.34 1.38 3.98
N ARG A 105 9.43 1.90 2.77
CA ARG A 105 9.99 3.22 2.46
C ARG A 105 9.00 4.03 1.63
N TYR A 106 8.96 5.32 1.85
CA TYR A 106 8.15 6.27 1.10
C TYR A 106 9.09 7.08 0.21
N ARG A 107 9.10 6.76 -1.09
CA ARG A 107 9.94 7.46 -2.07
C ARG A 107 9.16 8.57 -2.76
N PRO A 108 9.76 9.76 -2.92
CA PRO A 108 9.13 10.83 -3.68
C PRO A 108 8.93 10.40 -5.13
N ILE A 109 7.79 10.76 -5.70
CA ILE A 109 7.42 10.48 -7.09
C ILE A 109 6.90 11.74 -7.77
N ALA A 110 7.03 11.79 -9.10
CA ALA A 110 6.47 12.89 -9.89
C ALA A 110 4.93 12.87 -9.85
N LYS A 111 4.31 14.05 -9.95
CA LYS A 111 2.85 14.22 -9.93
C LYS A 111 2.12 13.35 -10.97
N LYS A 112 2.72 13.17 -12.16
CA LYS A 112 2.18 12.29 -13.21
C LYS A 112 2.08 10.82 -12.74
N ALA A 113 3.08 10.33 -11.99
CA ALA A 113 3.11 8.96 -11.49
C ALA A 113 2.16 8.76 -10.29
N ALA A 114 1.76 9.84 -9.61
CA ALA A 114 0.83 9.77 -8.48
C ALA A 114 -0.61 9.44 -8.90
N GLY A 115 -0.97 9.67 -10.17
CA GLY A 115 -2.30 9.36 -10.72
C GLY A 115 -2.54 7.89 -11.04
N SER A 116 -1.57 7.00 -10.83
CA SER A 116 -1.71 5.58 -11.14
C SER A 116 -1.11 4.70 -10.04
N LYS A 117 -1.64 3.50 -9.88
CA LYS A 117 -1.20 2.50 -8.90
C LYS A 117 -1.17 1.12 -9.54
N ILE A 118 -0.14 0.34 -9.24
CA ILE A 118 -0.03 -1.05 -9.67
C ILE A 118 -0.61 -1.94 -8.58
N CYS A 119 -1.60 -2.77 -8.94
CA CYS A 119 -2.25 -3.71 -8.02
C CYS A 119 -2.19 -5.12 -8.57
N ARG A 120 -1.77 -6.08 -7.74
CA ARG A 120 -1.74 -7.50 -8.08
C ARG A 120 -3.13 -8.12 -7.92
N VAL A 121 -3.53 -8.96 -8.86
CA VAL A 121 -4.74 -9.78 -8.78
C VAL A 121 -4.50 -10.94 -7.83
N MET A 122 -5.27 -11.00 -6.74
CA MET A 122 -5.18 -12.06 -5.73
C MET A 122 -6.16 -13.20 -5.99
N GLY A 123 -7.31 -12.88 -6.58
CA GLY A 123 -8.35 -13.86 -6.88
C GLY A 123 -9.49 -13.26 -7.67
N LYS A 124 -10.36 -14.14 -8.14
CA LYS A 124 -11.60 -13.79 -8.86
C LYS A 124 -12.77 -14.56 -8.25
N THR A 125 -13.92 -13.94 -8.17
CA THR A 125 -15.18 -14.56 -7.73
C THR A 125 -16.32 -14.13 -8.63
N THR A 126 -17.16 -15.06 -9.01
CA THR A 126 -18.40 -14.74 -9.72
C THR A 126 -19.47 -14.33 -8.72
N VAL A 127 -20.10 -13.18 -8.92
CA VAL A 127 -21.17 -12.65 -8.08
C VAL A 127 -22.53 -12.82 -8.77
N LYS A 128 -23.63 -12.56 -8.02
CA LYS A 128 -24.98 -12.63 -8.57
C LYS A 128 -25.10 -11.75 -9.82
N GLY A 129 -25.73 -12.27 -10.86
CA GLY A 129 -25.90 -11.59 -12.16
C GLY A 129 -24.78 -11.87 -13.16
N GLY A 130 -23.93 -12.92 -12.94
CA GLY A 130 -22.89 -13.34 -13.88
C GLY A 130 -21.67 -12.43 -13.95
N LYS A 131 -21.62 -11.36 -13.13
CA LYS A 131 -20.49 -10.43 -13.08
C LYS A 131 -19.28 -11.04 -12.36
N THR A 132 -18.09 -10.67 -12.78
CA THR A 132 -16.85 -11.11 -12.16
C THR A 132 -16.27 -10.03 -11.25
N GLN A 133 -16.04 -10.38 -10.00
CA GLN A 133 -15.35 -9.54 -9.02
C GLN A 133 -13.89 -9.96 -8.93
N VAL A 134 -12.99 -9.02 -9.19
CA VAL A 134 -11.54 -9.20 -9.11
C VAL A 134 -11.05 -8.62 -7.78
N HIS A 135 -10.36 -9.45 -6.98
CA HIS A 135 -9.78 -9.06 -5.70
C HIS A 135 -8.33 -8.63 -5.86
N LEU A 136 -7.98 -7.47 -5.33
CA LEU A 136 -6.64 -6.91 -5.42
C LEU A 136 -5.89 -7.02 -4.09
N HIS A 137 -4.56 -6.94 -4.15
CA HIS A 137 -3.68 -7.07 -2.97
C HIS A 137 -3.87 -5.97 -1.92
N ASP A 138 -4.44 -4.83 -2.31
CA ASP A 138 -4.74 -3.70 -1.42
C ASP A 138 -6.16 -3.75 -0.82
N GLY A 139 -6.85 -4.89 -0.98
CA GLY A 139 -8.19 -5.13 -0.49
C GLY A 139 -9.30 -4.47 -1.30
N ARG A 140 -8.98 -3.81 -2.40
CA ARG A 140 -9.98 -3.28 -3.34
C ARG A 140 -10.55 -4.40 -4.17
N ASN A 141 -11.81 -4.23 -4.55
CA ASN A 141 -12.52 -5.13 -5.46
C ASN A 141 -12.98 -4.33 -6.67
N ILE A 142 -12.75 -4.88 -7.85
CA ILE A 142 -13.24 -4.32 -9.11
C ILE A 142 -14.31 -5.26 -9.64
N LEU A 143 -15.50 -4.72 -9.91
CA LEU A 143 -16.59 -5.46 -10.52
C LEU A 143 -16.57 -5.22 -12.03
N LEU A 144 -16.57 -6.31 -12.79
CA LEU A 144 -16.57 -6.30 -14.25
C LEU A 144 -17.80 -7.04 -14.75
N ASP A 145 -18.45 -6.50 -15.77
CA ASP A 145 -19.68 -7.08 -16.34
C ASP A 145 -19.41 -8.37 -17.12
N GLU A 146 -18.23 -8.46 -17.73
CA GLU A 146 -17.78 -9.66 -18.46
C GLU A 146 -16.65 -10.35 -17.70
N SER A 147 -16.44 -11.64 -17.98
CA SER A 147 -15.33 -12.41 -17.43
C SER A 147 -14.01 -11.94 -18.07
N PRO A 148 -13.21 -11.12 -17.41
CA PRO A 148 -11.96 -10.65 -17.97
C PRO A 148 -10.94 -11.78 -18.00
N ASP A 149 -10.04 -11.71 -18.98
CA ASP A 149 -8.94 -12.66 -19.15
C ASP A 149 -7.77 -12.46 -18.16
N TYR A 150 -8.05 -11.78 -17.02
CA TYR A 150 -7.06 -11.57 -15.97
C TYR A 150 -6.84 -12.85 -15.19
N LYS A 151 -5.59 -13.27 -15.06
CA LYS A 151 -5.18 -14.43 -14.26
C LYS A 151 -4.77 -13.99 -12.85
N THR A 152 -4.88 -14.89 -11.88
CA THR A 152 -4.28 -14.71 -10.55
C THR A 152 -2.77 -14.57 -10.68
N GLY A 153 -2.22 -13.55 -10.07
CA GLY A 153 -0.80 -13.20 -10.20
C GLY A 153 -0.52 -12.05 -11.16
N ASP A 154 -1.39 -11.78 -12.12
CA ASP A 154 -1.28 -10.62 -12.99
C ASP A 154 -1.33 -9.32 -12.20
N SER A 155 -0.86 -8.24 -12.81
CA SER A 155 -0.93 -6.91 -12.23
C SER A 155 -1.77 -5.98 -13.10
N LEU A 156 -2.59 -5.15 -12.44
CA LEU A 156 -3.42 -4.15 -13.09
C LEU A 156 -2.90 -2.76 -12.71
N VAL A 157 -2.79 -1.88 -13.70
CA VAL A 157 -2.55 -0.46 -13.45
C VAL A 157 -3.90 0.23 -13.33
N ILE A 158 -4.13 0.83 -12.17
CA ILE A 158 -5.39 1.47 -11.83
C ILE A 158 -5.19 2.98 -11.74
N SER A 159 -6.08 3.74 -12.36
CA SER A 159 -6.12 5.20 -12.22
C SER A 159 -6.66 5.61 -10.84
N LEU A 160 -6.07 6.64 -10.26
CA LEU A 160 -6.49 7.24 -9.00
C LEU A 160 -7.07 8.62 -9.26
N PRO A 161 -8.18 9.01 -8.61
CA PRO A 161 -8.95 8.31 -7.59
C PRO A 161 -10.03 7.36 -8.14
N ASP A 162 -10.30 7.35 -9.45
CA ASP A 162 -11.48 6.74 -10.11
C ASP A 162 -11.50 5.21 -10.08
N GLN A 163 -10.35 4.58 -9.82
CA GLN A 163 -10.17 3.11 -9.75
C GLN A 163 -10.49 2.38 -11.07
N LYS A 164 -10.35 3.07 -12.21
CA LYS A 164 -10.49 2.45 -13.53
C LYS A 164 -9.21 1.71 -13.91
N VAL A 165 -9.34 0.53 -14.50
CA VAL A 165 -8.22 -0.23 -15.04
C VAL A 165 -7.69 0.48 -16.29
N SER A 166 -6.44 0.92 -16.26
CA SER A 166 -5.78 1.61 -17.37
C SER A 166 -5.01 0.63 -18.26
N SER A 167 -4.36 -0.37 -17.65
CA SER A 167 -3.61 -1.39 -18.39
C SER A 167 -3.53 -2.69 -17.61
N HIS A 168 -3.33 -3.79 -18.31
CA HIS A 168 -3.12 -5.13 -17.80
C HIS A 168 -1.67 -5.55 -18.06
N LEU A 169 -1.00 -6.00 -17.02
CA LEU A 169 0.37 -6.51 -17.06
C LEU A 169 0.33 -8.01 -16.74
N GLU A 170 0.42 -8.81 -17.75
CA GLU A 170 0.40 -10.25 -17.61
C GLU A 170 1.71 -10.76 -16.98
N MET A 171 1.59 -11.75 -16.11
CA MET A 171 2.72 -12.46 -15.54
C MET A 171 3.20 -13.52 -16.52
N LYS A 172 4.09 -13.13 -17.43
CA LYS A 172 4.67 -13.98 -18.49
C LYS A 172 6.19 -14.06 -18.37
N LYS A 173 6.78 -15.08 -19.01
CA LYS A 173 8.23 -15.19 -19.23
C LYS A 173 8.75 -13.90 -19.91
N GLY A 174 9.81 -13.32 -19.35
CA GLY A 174 10.39 -12.04 -19.79
C GLY A 174 9.79 -10.78 -19.17
N SER A 175 8.65 -10.88 -18.48
CA SER A 175 8.05 -9.73 -17.77
C SER A 175 8.90 -9.31 -16.58
N THR A 176 8.85 -8.00 -16.28
CA THR A 176 9.52 -7.44 -15.12
C THR A 176 8.63 -7.56 -13.89
N ALA A 177 9.14 -8.15 -12.82
CA ALA A 177 8.45 -8.36 -11.57
C ALA A 177 9.13 -7.62 -10.41
N TYR A 178 8.34 -7.07 -9.50
CA TYR A 178 8.80 -6.50 -8.25
C TYR A 178 8.64 -7.53 -7.13
N LEU A 179 9.74 -7.87 -6.45
CA LEU A 179 9.77 -8.91 -5.44
C LEU A 179 9.33 -8.37 -4.08
N THR A 180 8.22 -8.90 -3.56
CA THR A 180 7.63 -8.49 -2.27
C THR A 180 7.96 -9.43 -1.12
N GLY A 181 8.73 -10.49 -1.38
CA GLY A 181 9.13 -11.48 -0.38
C GLY A 181 10.36 -12.27 -0.81
N GLY A 182 10.87 -13.11 0.11
CA GLY A 182 12.07 -13.91 -0.12
C GLY A 182 13.37 -13.16 0.16
N SER A 183 14.51 -13.76 -0.22
CA SER A 183 15.84 -13.19 0.02
C SER A 183 16.14 -11.93 -0.78
N HIS A 184 15.47 -11.74 -1.94
CA HIS A 184 15.64 -10.59 -2.84
C HIS A 184 14.47 -9.60 -2.75
N ILE A 185 13.89 -9.47 -1.56
CA ILE A 185 12.79 -8.53 -1.32
C ILE A 185 13.17 -7.09 -1.71
N GLY A 186 12.25 -6.38 -2.36
CA GLY A 186 12.46 -4.99 -2.79
C GLY A 186 13.28 -4.81 -4.07
N GLU A 187 13.68 -5.91 -4.72
CA GLU A 187 14.39 -5.88 -6.00
C GLU A 187 13.43 -6.04 -7.19
N ILE A 188 13.91 -5.64 -8.35
CA ILE A 188 13.21 -5.80 -9.62
C ILE A 188 13.94 -6.89 -10.40
N ALA A 189 13.21 -7.92 -10.83
CA ALA A 189 13.75 -9.05 -11.57
C ALA A 189 12.94 -9.32 -12.84
N LYS A 190 13.54 -10.00 -13.79
CA LYS A 190 12.85 -10.54 -14.97
C LYS A 190 12.48 -12.00 -14.72
N ILE A 191 11.26 -12.37 -15.05
CA ILE A 191 10.77 -13.74 -14.94
C ILE A 191 11.43 -14.59 -16.03
N LYS A 192 12.21 -15.61 -15.65
CA LYS A 192 12.84 -16.55 -16.59
C LYS A 192 11.90 -17.69 -16.93
N ASP A 193 11.26 -18.30 -15.93
CA ASP A 193 10.32 -19.40 -16.09
C ASP A 193 9.31 -19.43 -14.95
N GLN A 194 8.15 -20.06 -15.18
CA GLN A 194 7.14 -20.36 -14.18
C GLN A 194 6.96 -21.88 -14.16
N GLU A 195 7.18 -22.48 -13.00
CA GLU A 195 6.82 -23.87 -12.70
C GLU A 195 5.37 -23.97 -12.21
#